data_b31e9029e1c642dab60b7429d10e71af
#
_entry.id   b31e9029e1c642dab60b7429d10e71af
#
_cell.length_a   1.000
_cell.length_b   1.000
_cell.length_c   1.000
_cell.angle_alpha   90.00
_cell.angle_beta   90.00
_cell.angle_gamma   90.00
#
_symmetry.space_group_name_H-M   'P 1'
#
loop_
_entity.id
_entity.type
_entity.pdbx_description
1 polymer ?
#
loop_
_entity_poly.entity_id
_entity_poly.type
_entity_poly.pdbx_seq_one_letter_code
_entity_poly.pdbx_strand_id
1 'polypeptide(L)'
;MRDILNHRLISERYFFPRKGGFNDPFWVDCGDARLACSYHEIDPAAKTLIHFHGNGEIVDDWQGDFVRLIQQLGCNVFLAELRGYGQSSGEPQLGKMLDDVIPTVQALQRPANELIFFGRSVGSIFAIEAAAQFPDAAGLILESGVADVMERLLLRVSPTEMGVSVADFESAVAQRLNHQRKMRAYSGPVLVMHTQNDGLVDVSHGERLYQWATGRKKLKIFPHGNHNDIMFVNAREYFSLLAEFIGSL
;
A
#
# COMPACT_ATOMS: atom_id res chain seq x y z
N MET A 1 -16.64 12.25 -18.22
CA MET A 1 -15.29 11.95 -18.77
C MET A 1 -14.88 10.59 -18.21
N ARG A 2 -14.45 9.64 -19.04
CA ARG A 2 -13.97 8.35 -18.50
C ARG A 2 -12.73 8.63 -17.65
N ASP A 3 -12.67 8.07 -16.45
CA ASP A 3 -11.48 8.18 -15.59
C ASP A 3 -10.31 7.46 -16.31
N ILE A 4 -9.32 8.23 -16.71
CA ILE A 4 -8.14 7.74 -17.46
C ILE A 4 -7.40 6.66 -16.64
N LEU A 5 -7.37 6.78 -15.32
CA LEU A 5 -6.73 5.80 -14.44
C LEU A 5 -7.46 4.45 -14.42
N ASN A 6 -8.71 4.39 -14.88
CA ASN A 6 -9.49 3.16 -15.05
C ASN A 6 -9.40 2.58 -16.47
N HIS A 7 -8.44 3.04 -17.26
CA HIS A 7 -8.27 2.54 -18.63
C HIS A 7 -7.85 1.07 -18.61
N ARG A 8 -8.46 0.26 -19.51
CA ARG A 8 -8.25 -1.19 -19.61
C ARG A 8 -6.77 -1.58 -19.74
N LEU A 9 -5.98 -0.84 -20.53
CA LEU A 9 -4.55 -1.14 -20.69
C LEU A 9 -3.76 -0.99 -19.38
N ILE A 10 -4.13 -0.06 -18.49
CA ILE A 10 -3.53 0.05 -17.16
C ILE A 10 -3.87 -1.21 -16.36
N SER A 11 -5.14 -1.59 -16.32
CA SER A 11 -5.59 -2.79 -15.60
C SER A 11 -4.87 -4.06 -16.07
N GLU A 12 -4.74 -4.24 -17.39
CA GLU A 12 -4.18 -5.45 -17.99
C GLU A 12 -2.65 -5.54 -17.93
N ARG A 13 -1.94 -4.39 -17.93
CA ARG A 13 -0.47 -4.37 -18.06
C ARG A 13 0.25 -3.97 -16.78
N TYR A 14 -0.43 -3.27 -15.87
CA TYR A 14 0.18 -2.80 -14.63
C TYR A 14 -0.18 -3.67 -13.44
N PHE A 15 -1.36 -4.29 -13.42
CA PHE A 15 -1.82 -5.15 -12.34
C PHE A 15 -1.77 -6.63 -12.72
N PHE A 16 -1.42 -7.48 -11.75
CA PHE A 16 -1.28 -8.94 -11.93
C PHE A 16 -2.14 -9.69 -10.92
N PRO A 17 -3.49 -9.58 -11.02
CA PRO A 17 -4.36 -10.23 -10.06
C PRO A 17 -4.22 -11.74 -10.10
N ARG A 18 -4.08 -12.34 -8.92
CA ARG A 18 -4.14 -13.79 -8.72
C ARG A 18 -5.47 -14.15 -8.08
N LYS A 19 -5.96 -15.34 -8.36
CA LYS A 19 -7.07 -15.94 -7.62
C LYS A 19 -6.51 -16.82 -6.51
N GLY A 20 -7.21 -16.85 -5.40
CA GLY A 20 -6.88 -17.59 -4.20
C GLY A 20 -7.88 -17.20 -3.13
N GLY A 21 -7.82 -17.85 -1.98
CA GLY A 21 -8.76 -17.51 -0.95
C GLY A 21 -8.56 -18.34 0.32
N PHE A 22 -9.26 -17.90 1.34
CA PHE A 22 -9.26 -18.45 2.69
C PHE A 22 -10.68 -18.46 3.24
N ASN A 23 -10.89 -19.14 4.36
CA ASN A 23 -12.18 -19.21 5.01
C ASN A 23 -12.52 -17.90 5.74
N ASP A 24 -13.80 -17.57 5.78
CA ASP A 24 -14.37 -16.46 6.56
C ASP A 24 -13.72 -15.08 6.31
N PRO A 25 -13.71 -14.59 5.05
CA PRO A 25 -13.21 -13.26 4.75
C PRO A 25 -13.98 -12.15 5.49
N PHE A 26 -13.26 -11.14 5.94
CA PHE A 26 -13.83 -9.87 6.36
C PHE A 26 -14.22 -9.08 5.10
N TRP A 27 -15.50 -9.11 4.75
CA TRP A 27 -15.99 -8.47 3.54
C TRP A 27 -16.16 -6.97 3.68
N VAL A 28 -15.49 -6.23 2.78
CA VAL A 28 -15.66 -4.78 2.65
C VAL A 28 -16.46 -4.47 1.40
N ASP A 29 -17.56 -3.72 1.55
CA ASP A 29 -18.37 -3.24 0.44
C ASP A 29 -17.78 -1.93 -0.11
N CYS A 30 -17.43 -1.95 -1.40
CA CYS A 30 -16.91 -0.80 -2.13
C CYS A 30 -17.85 -0.39 -3.28
N GLY A 31 -19.15 -0.59 -3.11
CA GLY A 31 -20.19 -0.25 -4.08
C GLY A 31 -20.29 -1.27 -5.20
N ASP A 32 -19.53 -1.09 -6.27
CA ASP A 32 -19.54 -2.03 -7.42
C ASP A 32 -18.58 -3.23 -7.25
N ALA A 33 -17.90 -3.33 -6.11
CA ALA A 33 -17.08 -4.48 -5.74
C ALA A 33 -17.17 -4.78 -4.24
N ARG A 34 -16.82 -6.03 -3.87
CA ARG A 34 -16.62 -6.47 -2.49
C ARG A 34 -15.21 -7.01 -2.35
N LEU A 35 -14.49 -6.56 -1.34
CA LEU A 35 -13.11 -6.96 -1.07
C LEU A 35 -13.07 -8.01 0.03
N ALA A 36 -12.30 -9.09 -0.21
CA ALA A 36 -12.15 -10.21 0.71
C ALA A 36 -10.92 -9.98 1.60
N CYS A 37 -11.04 -9.09 2.56
CA CYS A 37 -10.01 -8.75 3.53
C CYS A 37 -9.92 -9.77 4.67
N SER A 38 -8.90 -9.66 5.52
CA SER A 38 -8.77 -10.49 6.72
C SER A 38 -8.47 -9.61 7.93
N TYR A 39 -9.14 -9.85 9.07
CA TYR A 39 -8.91 -9.12 10.30
C TYR A 39 -8.56 -10.06 11.45
N HIS A 40 -7.44 -9.78 12.09
CA HIS A 40 -6.88 -10.57 13.19
C HIS A 40 -6.73 -9.67 14.42
N GLU A 41 -7.70 -9.68 15.30
CA GLU A 41 -7.68 -8.92 16.55
C GLU A 41 -7.06 -9.74 17.69
N ILE A 42 -6.17 -9.11 18.46
CA ILE A 42 -5.62 -9.66 19.71
C ILE A 42 -6.13 -8.89 20.93
N ASP A 43 -6.37 -7.59 20.77
CA ASP A 43 -6.84 -6.70 21.83
C ASP A 43 -7.61 -5.53 21.18
N PRO A 44 -8.86 -5.29 21.57
CA PRO A 44 -9.62 -4.13 21.10
C PRO A 44 -8.95 -2.78 21.38
N ALA A 45 -8.09 -2.68 22.40
CA ALA A 45 -7.36 -1.45 22.72
C ALA A 45 -6.03 -1.30 21.94
N ALA A 46 -5.55 -2.36 21.29
CA ALA A 46 -4.33 -2.30 20.51
C ALA A 46 -4.52 -1.52 19.19
N LYS A 47 -3.45 -0.86 18.72
CA LYS A 47 -3.44 -0.28 17.37
C LYS A 47 -3.63 -1.36 16.31
N THR A 48 -4.20 -0.99 15.18
CA THR A 48 -4.40 -1.89 14.04
C THR A 48 -3.47 -1.51 12.90
N LEU A 49 -2.62 -2.44 12.49
CA LEU A 49 -1.82 -2.32 11.28
C LEU A 49 -2.65 -2.78 10.09
N ILE A 50 -2.89 -1.87 9.13
CA ILE A 50 -3.56 -2.14 7.86
C ILE A 50 -2.50 -2.34 6.80
N HIS A 51 -2.39 -3.56 6.28
CA HIS A 51 -1.41 -3.94 5.27
C HIS A 51 -2.05 -3.94 3.87
N PHE A 52 -1.49 -3.13 2.97
CA PHE A 52 -1.78 -3.15 1.53
C PHE A 52 -0.63 -3.89 0.83
N HIS A 53 -0.94 -5.04 0.28
CA HIS A 53 0.04 -5.94 -0.33
C HIS A 53 0.58 -5.47 -1.69
N GLY A 54 1.63 -6.11 -2.17
CA GLY A 54 2.25 -5.84 -3.46
C GLY A 54 1.49 -6.41 -4.65
N ASN A 55 1.96 -6.05 -5.84
CA ASN A 55 1.39 -6.54 -7.09
C ASN A 55 1.65 -8.04 -7.27
N GLY A 56 0.64 -8.80 -7.68
CA GLY A 56 0.72 -10.25 -7.81
C GLY A 56 0.63 -11.03 -6.50
N GLU A 57 0.49 -10.35 -5.37
CA GLU A 57 0.23 -10.93 -4.06
C GLU A 57 -1.27 -10.92 -3.76
N ILE A 58 -1.71 -11.69 -2.77
CA ILE A 58 -3.07 -11.73 -2.25
C ILE A 58 -3.03 -11.81 -0.72
N VAL A 59 -4.13 -11.50 -0.06
CA VAL A 59 -4.24 -11.58 1.41
C VAL A 59 -3.82 -12.95 1.95
N ASP A 60 -4.12 -14.04 1.24
CA ASP A 60 -3.77 -15.40 1.65
C ASP A 60 -2.25 -15.63 1.81
N ASP A 61 -1.42 -14.94 1.01
CA ASP A 61 0.04 -15.01 1.10
C ASP A 61 0.59 -14.41 2.42
N TRP A 62 -0.18 -13.52 3.06
CA TRP A 62 0.23 -12.75 4.23
C TRP A 62 -0.34 -13.26 5.55
N GLN A 63 -1.26 -14.21 5.50
CA GLN A 63 -1.75 -14.88 6.68
C GLN A 63 -0.68 -15.77 7.32
N GLY A 64 -0.83 -16.13 8.56
CA GLY A 64 0.13 -16.99 9.25
C GLY A 64 1.32 -16.23 9.85
N ASP A 65 2.52 -16.40 9.31
CA ASP A 65 3.76 -15.91 9.94
C ASP A 65 3.81 -14.37 10.04
N PHE A 66 3.44 -13.66 8.99
CA PHE A 66 3.44 -12.20 9.02
C PHE A 66 2.44 -11.68 10.07
N VAL A 67 1.21 -12.16 10.06
CA VAL A 67 0.19 -11.78 11.06
C VAL A 67 0.69 -12.07 12.46
N ARG A 68 1.21 -13.29 12.72
CA ARG A 68 1.72 -13.67 14.04
C ARG A 68 2.86 -12.78 14.51
N LEU A 69 3.80 -12.43 13.62
CA LEU A 69 4.94 -11.58 13.96
C LEU A 69 4.50 -10.14 14.28
N ILE A 70 3.55 -9.57 13.53
CA ILE A 70 3.00 -8.24 13.82
C ILE A 70 2.18 -8.25 15.12
N GLN A 71 1.42 -9.30 15.40
CA GLN A 71 0.70 -9.47 16.66
C GLN A 71 1.64 -9.54 17.86
N GLN A 72 2.82 -10.17 17.72
CA GLN A 72 3.86 -10.17 18.75
C GLN A 72 4.42 -8.77 19.05
N LEU A 73 4.26 -7.82 18.11
CA LEU A 73 4.59 -6.41 18.32
C LEU A 73 3.45 -5.61 18.99
N GLY A 74 2.37 -6.28 19.39
CA GLY A 74 1.25 -5.68 20.11
C GLY A 74 0.22 -4.98 19.21
N CYS A 75 0.11 -5.35 17.94
CA CYS A 75 -0.87 -4.79 17.00
C CYS A 75 -1.91 -5.82 16.56
N ASN A 76 -3.13 -5.37 16.39
CA ASN A 76 -4.10 -6.03 15.52
C ASN A 76 -3.64 -5.93 14.07
N VAL A 77 -4.03 -6.87 13.22
CA VAL A 77 -3.64 -6.89 11.81
C VAL A 77 -4.87 -6.92 10.92
N PHE A 78 -4.96 -5.99 10.00
CA PHE A 78 -5.93 -6.00 8.94
C PHE A 78 -5.18 -6.13 7.60
N LEU A 79 -5.43 -7.21 6.89
CA LEU A 79 -4.89 -7.46 5.56
C LEU A 79 -5.93 -7.00 4.54
N ALA A 80 -5.63 -5.91 3.84
CA ALA A 80 -6.52 -5.33 2.84
C ALA A 80 -6.32 -6.02 1.49
N GLU A 81 -7.36 -6.69 0.99
CA GLU A 81 -7.35 -7.24 -0.36
C GLU A 81 -7.67 -6.17 -1.38
N LEU A 82 -7.14 -6.32 -2.57
CA LEU A 82 -7.36 -5.40 -3.67
C LEU A 82 -8.53 -5.87 -4.57
N ARG A 83 -9.19 -4.92 -5.22
CA ARG A 83 -10.23 -5.16 -6.22
C ARG A 83 -9.73 -6.12 -7.32
N GLY A 84 -10.44 -7.21 -7.57
CA GLY A 84 -10.08 -8.22 -8.57
C GLY A 84 -9.04 -9.26 -8.14
N TYR A 85 -8.39 -9.07 -6.96
CA TYR A 85 -7.42 -10.00 -6.38
C TYR A 85 -8.11 -10.98 -5.42
N GLY A 86 -7.46 -12.11 -5.16
CA GLY A 86 -7.94 -13.13 -4.24
C GLY A 86 -9.38 -13.56 -4.54
N GLN A 87 -10.24 -13.46 -3.52
CA GLN A 87 -11.69 -13.69 -3.61
C GLN A 87 -12.48 -12.40 -3.91
N SER A 88 -11.81 -11.24 -3.96
CA SER A 88 -12.48 -9.97 -4.26
C SER A 88 -13.11 -9.96 -5.64
N SER A 89 -14.25 -9.30 -5.74
CA SER A 89 -14.93 -9.05 -7.02
C SER A 89 -14.38 -7.82 -7.73
N GLY A 90 -14.92 -7.52 -8.91
CA GLY A 90 -14.51 -6.38 -9.74
C GLY A 90 -13.24 -6.64 -10.54
N GLU A 91 -12.69 -5.56 -11.13
CA GLU A 91 -11.46 -5.55 -11.92
C GLU A 91 -10.47 -4.56 -11.32
N PRO A 92 -9.14 -4.79 -11.43
CA PRO A 92 -8.11 -3.90 -10.86
C PRO A 92 -7.99 -2.60 -11.66
N GLN A 93 -8.92 -1.69 -11.48
CA GLN A 93 -8.96 -0.36 -12.07
C GLN A 93 -8.36 0.65 -11.09
N LEU A 94 -7.22 1.26 -11.43
CA LEU A 94 -6.41 2.07 -10.49
C LEU A 94 -7.21 3.20 -9.82
N GLY A 95 -8.04 3.91 -10.58
CA GLY A 95 -8.89 4.97 -10.02
C GLY A 95 -9.89 4.43 -8.99
N LYS A 96 -10.57 3.31 -9.31
CA LYS A 96 -11.50 2.65 -8.39
C LYS A 96 -10.79 2.06 -7.18
N MET A 97 -9.59 1.49 -7.36
CA MET A 97 -8.79 0.96 -6.26
C MET A 97 -8.37 2.07 -5.27
N LEU A 98 -8.14 3.29 -5.76
CA LEU A 98 -7.94 4.47 -4.89
C LEU A 98 -9.23 4.83 -4.14
N ASP A 99 -10.39 4.73 -4.80
CA ASP A 99 -11.68 5.01 -4.17
C ASP A 99 -12.05 3.95 -3.12
N ASP A 100 -11.58 2.71 -3.28
CA ASP A 100 -11.78 1.60 -2.33
C ASP A 100 -11.05 1.80 -0.99
N VAL A 101 -10.03 2.68 -0.93
CA VAL A 101 -9.23 2.90 0.29
C VAL A 101 -10.09 3.40 1.45
N ILE A 102 -10.95 4.39 1.20
CA ILE A 102 -11.81 4.96 2.26
C ILE A 102 -12.74 3.91 2.86
N PRO A 103 -13.60 3.21 2.09
CA PRO A 103 -14.48 2.19 2.67
C PRO A 103 -13.69 1.05 3.33
N THR A 104 -12.50 0.69 2.82
CA THR A 104 -11.65 -0.33 3.43
C THR A 104 -11.20 0.05 4.84
N VAL A 105 -10.74 1.29 5.02
CA VAL A 105 -10.33 1.78 6.35
C VAL A 105 -11.52 1.97 7.27
N GLN A 106 -12.63 2.52 6.78
CA GLN A 106 -13.83 2.79 7.57
C GLN A 106 -14.56 1.51 8.04
N ALA A 107 -14.41 0.40 7.30
CA ALA A 107 -15.02 -0.88 7.68
C ALA A 107 -14.55 -1.39 9.05
N LEU A 108 -13.36 -0.97 9.51
CA LEU A 108 -12.83 -1.32 10.82
C LEU A 108 -13.51 -0.56 11.97
N GLN A 109 -14.23 0.54 11.70
CA GLN A 109 -14.90 1.37 12.70
C GLN A 109 -13.98 1.81 13.84
N ARG A 110 -12.69 2.07 13.54
CA ARG A 110 -11.68 2.48 14.49
C ARG A 110 -11.24 3.94 14.24
N PRO A 111 -10.90 4.70 15.29
CA PRO A 111 -10.37 6.05 15.14
C PRO A 111 -9.03 6.05 14.41
N ALA A 112 -8.78 7.06 13.58
CA ALA A 112 -7.59 7.13 12.74
C ALA A 112 -6.27 7.04 13.53
N ASN A 113 -6.21 7.66 14.72
CA ASN A 113 -5.04 7.65 15.59
C ASN A 113 -4.71 6.27 16.21
N GLU A 114 -5.52 5.26 15.96
CA GLU A 114 -5.26 3.86 16.30
C GLU A 114 -4.81 3.04 15.07
N LEU A 115 -4.74 3.64 13.88
CA LEU A 115 -4.42 2.95 12.64
C LEU A 115 -2.99 3.22 12.19
N ILE A 116 -2.31 2.17 11.76
CA ILE A 116 -0.99 2.21 11.13
C ILE A 116 -1.15 1.70 9.69
N PHE A 117 -0.85 2.53 8.70
CA PHE A 117 -0.90 2.10 7.31
C PHE A 117 0.44 1.53 6.90
N PHE A 118 0.41 0.34 6.31
CA PHE A 118 1.59 -0.32 5.77
C PHE A 118 1.34 -0.64 4.29
N GLY A 119 2.18 -0.10 3.41
CA GLY A 119 2.12 -0.35 1.98
C GLY A 119 3.40 -0.97 1.45
N ARG A 120 3.28 -2.14 0.82
CA ARG A 120 4.38 -2.82 0.15
C ARG A 120 4.28 -2.65 -1.36
N SER A 121 5.38 -2.20 -2.03
CA SER A 121 5.43 -2.06 -3.49
C SER A 121 4.25 -1.23 -4.01
N VAL A 122 3.41 -1.78 -4.90
CA VAL A 122 2.18 -1.13 -5.39
C VAL A 122 1.21 -0.80 -4.24
N GLY A 123 1.20 -1.57 -3.17
CA GLY A 123 0.39 -1.29 -1.97
C GLY A 123 0.73 0.03 -1.30
N SER A 124 1.95 0.57 -1.53
CA SER A 124 2.33 1.90 -1.05
C SER A 124 1.48 3.02 -1.65
N ILE A 125 0.94 2.83 -2.86
CA ILE A 125 0.02 3.79 -3.50
C ILE A 125 -1.23 3.95 -2.63
N PHE A 126 -1.78 2.85 -2.14
CA PHE A 126 -3.00 2.81 -1.32
C PHE A 126 -2.72 3.24 0.12
N ALA A 127 -1.57 2.86 0.70
CA ALA A 127 -1.17 3.33 2.02
C ALA A 127 -0.93 4.85 2.07
N ILE A 128 -0.33 5.43 1.03
CA ILE A 128 -0.15 6.89 0.89
C ILE A 128 -1.50 7.58 0.67
N GLU A 129 -2.42 6.97 -0.10
CA GLU A 129 -3.80 7.46 -0.22
C GLU A 129 -4.49 7.45 1.14
N ALA A 130 -4.41 6.33 1.89
CA ALA A 130 -4.99 6.21 3.21
C ALA A 130 -4.44 7.29 4.18
N ALA A 131 -3.14 7.52 4.22
CA ALA A 131 -2.53 8.56 5.05
C ALA A 131 -3.00 9.98 4.67
N ALA A 132 -3.27 10.23 3.38
CA ALA A 132 -3.80 11.51 2.92
C ALA A 132 -5.29 11.71 3.29
N GLN A 133 -6.09 10.62 3.32
CA GLN A 133 -7.51 10.67 3.68
C GLN A 133 -7.72 10.61 5.21
N PHE A 134 -6.78 10.04 5.95
CA PHE A 134 -6.80 9.89 7.41
C PHE A 134 -5.53 10.49 8.03
N PRO A 135 -5.37 11.83 8.00
CA PRO A 135 -4.11 12.49 8.37
C PRO A 135 -3.73 12.33 9.85
N ASP A 136 -4.68 11.93 10.70
CA ASP A 136 -4.45 11.65 12.13
C ASP A 136 -3.99 10.20 12.39
N ALA A 137 -3.71 9.42 11.34
CA ALA A 137 -3.24 8.06 11.50
C ALA A 137 -1.97 7.97 12.36
N ALA A 138 -1.87 6.92 13.18
CA ALA A 138 -0.77 6.73 14.12
C ALA A 138 0.59 6.61 13.43
N GLY A 139 0.65 6.01 12.23
CA GLY A 139 1.89 5.85 11.50
C GLY A 139 1.70 5.38 10.05
N LEU A 140 2.75 5.59 9.24
CA LEU A 140 2.83 5.13 7.85
C LEU A 140 4.13 4.35 7.65
N ILE A 141 4.03 3.13 7.14
CA ILE A 141 5.16 2.26 6.81
C ILE A 141 5.13 2.01 5.30
N LEU A 142 6.26 2.26 4.63
CA LEU A 142 6.42 2.08 3.19
C LEU A 142 7.59 1.14 2.92
N GLU A 143 7.31 -0.04 2.37
CA GLU A 143 8.29 -1.03 1.96
C GLU A 143 8.40 -1.07 0.44
N SER A 144 9.60 -0.87 -0.10
CA SER A 144 9.86 -0.84 -1.55
C SER A 144 8.84 0.02 -2.31
N GLY A 145 8.50 1.18 -1.69
CA GLY A 145 7.36 2.01 -2.07
C GLY A 145 7.57 2.79 -3.37
N VAL A 146 6.47 3.08 -4.05
CA VAL A 146 6.44 3.82 -5.33
C VAL A 146 6.28 5.31 -5.07
N ALA A 147 7.34 6.10 -5.30
CA ALA A 147 7.27 7.56 -5.21
C ALA A 147 6.59 8.19 -6.44
N ASP A 148 6.95 7.74 -7.63
CA ASP A 148 6.43 8.27 -8.88
C ASP A 148 5.62 7.20 -9.63
N VAL A 149 4.31 7.33 -9.56
CA VAL A 149 3.39 6.39 -10.23
C VAL A 149 3.38 6.61 -11.74
N MET A 150 3.57 7.86 -12.21
CA MET A 150 3.65 8.16 -13.63
C MET A 150 4.82 7.40 -14.28
N GLU A 151 6.01 7.50 -13.69
CA GLU A 151 7.19 6.78 -14.13
C GLU A 151 6.91 5.27 -14.25
N ARG A 152 6.22 4.69 -13.25
CA ARG A 152 5.90 3.24 -13.25
C ARG A 152 4.86 2.86 -14.29
N LEU A 153 3.84 3.69 -14.50
CA LEU A 153 2.82 3.45 -15.51
C LEU A 153 3.40 3.50 -16.93
N LEU A 154 4.26 4.49 -17.21
CA LEU A 154 4.88 4.68 -18.53
C LEU A 154 5.81 3.53 -18.95
N LEU A 155 6.29 2.70 -18.01
CA LEU A 155 7.00 1.46 -18.33
C LEU A 155 6.08 0.38 -18.96
N ARG A 156 4.77 0.51 -18.83
CA ARG A 156 3.79 -0.52 -19.20
C ARG A 156 2.79 -0.05 -20.27
N VAL A 157 2.45 1.23 -20.27
CA VAL A 157 1.45 1.81 -21.16
C VAL A 157 1.94 3.14 -21.73
N SER A 158 1.48 3.48 -22.93
CA SER A 158 1.67 4.83 -23.48
C SER A 158 0.33 5.55 -23.63
N PRO A 159 0.28 6.88 -23.42
CA PRO A 159 -0.92 7.68 -23.65
C PRO A 159 -1.50 7.48 -25.05
N THR A 160 -0.64 7.38 -26.07
CA THR A 160 -1.05 7.17 -27.47
C THR A 160 -1.81 5.87 -27.66
N GLU A 161 -1.33 4.75 -27.09
CA GLU A 161 -2.03 3.45 -27.15
C GLU A 161 -3.37 3.49 -26.41
N MET A 162 -3.47 4.33 -25.38
CA MET A 162 -4.71 4.53 -24.62
C MET A 162 -5.70 5.45 -25.33
N GLY A 163 -5.30 6.09 -26.43
CA GLY A 163 -6.13 7.07 -27.16
C GLY A 163 -6.36 8.36 -26.37
N VAL A 164 -5.42 8.74 -25.47
CA VAL A 164 -5.46 9.98 -24.69
C VAL A 164 -4.26 10.85 -25.00
N SER A 165 -4.38 12.16 -24.78
CA SER A 165 -3.23 13.05 -24.89
C SER A 165 -2.25 12.84 -23.72
N VAL A 166 -0.96 13.14 -23.94
CA VAL A 166 0.04 13.12 -22.86
C VAL A 166 -0.38 14.07 -21.74
N ALA A 167 -0.84 15.27 -22.06
CA ALA A 167 -1.27 16.26 -21.08
C ALA A 167 -2.46 15.79 -20.24
N ASP A 168 -3.45 15.12 -20.84
CA ASP A 168 -4.59 14.58 -20.08
C ASP A 168 -4.16 13.44 -19.15
N PHE A 169 -3.25 12.58 -19.61
CA PHE A 169 -2.70 11.49 -18.78
C PHE A 169 -1.89 12.05 -17.61
N GLU A 170 -0.98 13.00 -17.85
CA GLU A 170 -0.21 13.69 -16.81
C GLU A 170 -1.13 14.39 -15.79
N SER A 171 -2.16 15.07 -16.28
CA SER A 171 -3.15 15.73 -15.43
C SER A 171 -3.91 14.75 -14.54
N ALA A 172 -4.36 13.61 -15.09
CA ALA A 172 -5.07 12.58 -14.33
C ALA A 172 -4.18 11.98 -13.22
N VAL A 173 -2.93 11.68 -13.54
CA VAL A 173 -1.95 11.18 -12.56
C VAL A 173 -1.63 12.25 -11.52
N ALA A 174 -1.36 13.48 -11.92
CA ALA A 174 -1.04 14.57 -10.99
C ALA A 174 -2.19 14.90 -10.03
N GLN A 175 -3.43 14.77 -10.48
CA GLN A 175 -4.61 15.01 -9.67
C GLN A 175 -4.79 13.96 -8.57
N ARG A 176 -4.64 12.67 -8.89
CA ARG A 176 -4.98 11.55 -8.00
C ARG A 176 -3.77 10.91 -7.32
N LEU A 177 -2.59 10.95 -7.93
CA LEU A 177 -1.40 10.17 -7.58
C LEU A 177 -0.17 11.04 -7.29
N ASN A 178 -0.37 12.30 -6.92
CA ASN A 178 0.73 13.19 -6.49
C ASN A 178 1.18 12.80 -5.09
N HIS A 179 2.07 11.78 -5.02
CA HIS A 179 2.58 11.27 -3.75
C HIS A 179 3.41 12.30 -3.00
N GLN A 180 4.14 13.19 -3.68
CA GLN A 180 4.85 14.27 -3.02
C GLN A 180 3.91 15.18 -2.22
N ARG A 181 2.78 15.58 -2.82
CA ARG A 181 1.77 16.40 -2.12
C ARG A 181 1.16 15.66 -0.94
N LYS A 182 0.79 14.38 -1.13
CA LYS A 182 0.19 13.54 -0.08
C LYS A 182 1.15 13.32 1.08
N MET A 183 2.40 12.96 0.81
CA MET A 183 3.43 12.76 1.82
C MET A 183 3.73 14.04 2.62
N ARG A 184 3.74 15.20 1.95
CA ARG A 184 3.93 16.49 2.62
C ARG A 184 2.76 16.91 3.49
N ALA A 185 1.54 16.48 3.14
CA ALA A 185 0.34 16.76 3.93
C ALA A 185 0.21 15.87 5.18
N TYR A 186 0.82 14.67 5.17
CA TYR A 186 0.82 13.80 6.33
C TYR A 186 1.96 14.17 7.29
N SER A 187 1.59 14.61 8.49
CA SER A 187 2.54 15.04 9.54
C SER A 187 2.86 13.96 10.57
N GLY A 188 2.22 12.80 10.49
CA GLY A 188 2.46 11.67 11.37
C GLY A 188 3.81 10.97 11.12
N PRO A 189 4.18 10.01 11.98
CA PRO A 189 5.41 9.25 11.84
C PRO A 189 5.47 8.41 10.58
N VAL A 190 6.64 8.36 9.91
CA VAL A 190 6.87 7.59 8.68
C VAL A 190 8.11 6.71 8.79
N LEU A 191 7.96 5.41 8.49
CA LEU A 191 9.07 4.49 8.27
C LEU A 191 9.14 4.12 6.79
N VAL A 192 10.29 4.34 6.15
CA VAL A 192 10.56 3.89 4.78
C VAL A 192 11.64 2.81 4.82
N MET A 193 11.35 1.67 4.22
CA MET A 193 12.27 0.53 4.08
C MET A 193 12.44 0.19 2.60
N HIS A 194 13.69 0.02 2.16
CA HIS A 194 14.02 -0.32 0.77
C HIS A 194 15.28 -1.17 0.71
N THR A 195 15.49 -1.91 -0.37
CA THR A 195 16.79 -2.56 -0.61
C THR A 195 17.62 -1.73 -1.59
N GLN A 196 18.95 -1.74 -1.39
CA GLN A 196 19.88 -1.03 -2.28
C GLN A 196 19.80 -1.53 -3.73
N ASN A 197 19.55 -2.83 -3.90
CA ASN A 197 19.56 -3.51 -5.19
C ASN A 197 18.15 -3.93 -5.63
N ASP A 198 17.13 -3.11 -5.35
CA ASP A 198 15.77 -3.34 -5.82
C ASP A 198 15.71 -3.21 -7.35
N GLY A 199 15.55 -4.33 -8.04
CA GLY A 199 15.51 -4.40 -9.51
C GLY A 199 14.13 -4.06 -10.11
N LEU A 200 13.09 -3.84 -9.28
CA LEU A 200 11.75 -3.51 -9.75
C LEU A 200 11.38 -2.06 -9.48
N VAL A 201 11.63 -1.57 -8.27
CA VAL A 201 11.40 -0.17 -7.87
C VAL A 201 12.73 0.37 -7.37
N ASP A 202 13.37 1.22 -8.16
CA ASP A 202 14.69 1.76 -7.84
C ASP A 202 14.73 2.41 -6.44
N VAL A 203 15.85 2.25 -5.73
CA VAL A 203 16.02 2.73 -4.35
C VAL A 203 15.73 4.23 -4.20
N SER A 204 15.92 5.02 -5.27
CA SER A 204 15.60 6.46 -5.29
C SER A 204 14.12 6.75 -5.01
N HIS A 205 13.21 5.79 -5.26
CA HIS A 205 11.82 5.94 -4.86
C HIS A 205 11.69 6.01 -3.32
N GLY A 206 12.36 5.11 -2.59
CA GLY A 206 12.39 5.14 -1.14
C GLY A 206 13.00 6.42 -0.59
N GLU A 207 14.11 6.89 -1.18
CA GLU A 207 14.76 8.15 -0.82
C GLU A 207 13.84 9.36 -1.03
N ARG A 208 13.12 9.42 -2.17
CA ARG A 208 12.14 10.49 -2.46
C ARG A 208 10.97 10.47 -1.45
N LEU A 209 10.41 9.31 -1.15
CA LEU A 209 9.33 9.17 -0.15
C LEU A 209 9.79 9.65 1.23
N TYR A 210 10.99 9.27 1.65
CA TYR A 210 11.58 9.76 2.90
C TYR A 210 11.79 11.28 2.87
N GLN A 211 12.32 11.84 1.80
CA GLN A 211 12.54 13.29 1.68
C GLN A 211 11.24 14.08 1.77
N TRP A 212 10.13 13.56 1.20
CA TRP A 212 8.84 14.25 1.18
C TRP A 212 8.08 14.18 2.51
N ALA A 213 8.34 13.20 3.34
CA ALA A 213 7.73 13.09 4.66
C ALA A 213 8.14 14.28 5.55
N THR A 214 7.17 14.87 6.27
CA THR A 214 7.37 16.09 7.07
C THR A 214 7.40 15.82 8.56
N GLY A 215 6.76 14.75 9.03
CA GLY A 215 6.77 14.33 10.42
C GLY A 215 8.07 13.63 10.85
N ARG A 216 8.03 13.02 12.04
CA ARG A 216 9.12 12.13 12.48
C ARG A 216 9.29 11.01 11.45
N LYS A 217 10.49 10.82 10.96
CA LYS A 217 10.74 9.88 9.86
C LYS A 217 12.03 9.10 10.01
N LYS A 218 11.99 7.85 9.53
CA LYS A 218 13.16 6.98 9.47
C LYS A 218 13.26 6.35 8.07
N LEU A 219 14.48 6.30 7.53
CA LEU A 219 14.80 5.58 6.30
C LEU A 219 15.76 4.44 6.63
N LYS A 220 15.44 3.24 6.16
CA LYS A 220 16.36 2.12 6.17
C LYS A 220 16.55 1.59 4.76
N ILE A 221 17.77 1.72 4.24
CA ILE A 221 18.20 1.01 3.03
C ILE A 221 18.95 -0.24 3.46
N PHE A 222 18.45 -1.40 3.06
CA PHE A 222 19.09 -2.68 3.30
C PHE A 222 20.11 -2.97 2.20
N PRO A 223 21.38 -3.31 2.55
CA PRO A 223 22.40 -3.61 1.55
C PRO A 223 22.18 -4.95 0.85
N HIS A 224 21.41 -5.85 1.46
CA HIS A 224 21.15 -7.21 0.98
C HIS A 224 19.68 -7.42 0.64
N GLY A 225 19.43 -8.39 -0.25
CA GLY A 225 18.10 -8.68 -0.76
C GLY A 225 17.73 -7.84 -1.97
N ASN A 226 16.51 -8.07 -2.44
CA ASN A 226 15.90 -7.40 -3.58
C ASN A 226 14.43 -7.05 -3.25
N HIS A 227 13.66 -6.65 -4.26
CA HIS A 227 12.26 -6.25 -4.13
C HIS A 227 11.37 -7.30 -3.44
N ASN A 228 11.61 -8.59 -3.69
CA ASN A 228 10.69 -9.65 -3.28
C ASN A 228 11.14 -10.38 -2.01
N ASP A 229 12.37 -10.17 -1.54
CA ASP A 229 12.92 -10.92 -0.42
C ASP A 229 13.46 -10.05 0.73
N ILE A 230 13.24 -8.73 0.68
CA ILE A 230 13.68 -7.76 1.70
C ILE A 230 13.40 -8.23 3.12
N MET A 231 12.17 -8.69 3.39
CA MET A 231 11.75 -9.17 4.71
C MET A 231 12.48 -10.46 5.13
N PHE A 232 12.65 -11.40 4.19
CA PHE A 232 13.24 -12.70 4.49
C PHE A 232 14.75 -12.62 4.68
N VAL A 233 15.45 -11.94 3.77
CA VAL A 233 16.91 -11.80 3.80
C VAL A 233 17.37 -10.98 5.00
N ASN A 234 16.57 -9.99 5.43
CA ASN A 234 16.90 -9.08 6.52
C ASN A 234 16.02 -9.29 7.77
N ALA A 235 15.39 -10.44 7.95
CA ALA A 235 14.30 -10.66 8.89
C ALA A 235 14.55 -10.08 10.29
N ARG A 236 15.71 -10.34 10.89
CA ARG A 236 16.03 -9.85 12.24
C ARG A 236 16.00 -8.33 12.34
N GLU A 237 16.68 -7.64 11.42
CA GLU A 237 16.75 -6.16 11.42
C GLU A 237 15.41 -5.56 11.00
N TYR A 238 14.74 -6.17 10.02
CA TYR A 238 13.45 -5.75 9.51
C TYR A 238 12.39 -5.72 10.64
N PHE A 239 12.21 -6.83 11.37
CA PHE A 239 11.25 -6.88 12.47
C PHE A 239 11.67 -6.06 13.69
N SER A 240 12.98 -5.90 13.94
CA SER A 240 13.47 -4.96 14.97
C SER A 240 13.10 -3.51 14.64
N LEU A 241 13.18 -3.10 13.38
CA LEU A 241 12.76 -1.76 12.93
C LEU A 241 11.25 -1.55 13.06
N LEU A 242 10.45 -2.56 12.71
CA LEU A 242 9.00 -2.51 12.90
C LEU A 242 8.66 -2.39 14.39
N ALA A 243 9.30 -3.18 15.26
CA ALA A 243 9.12 -3.13 16.72
C ALA A 243 9.44 -1.75 17.29
N GLU A 244 10.59 -1.17 16.90
CA GLU A 244 11.00 0.18 17.31
C GLU A 244 9.99 1.24 16.84
N PHE A 245 9.56 1.16 15.58
CA PHE A 245 8.62 2.12 15.02
C PHE A 245 7.26 2.02 15.70
N ILE A 246 6.66 0.83 15.74
CA ILE A 246 5.34 0.59 16.35
C ILE A 246 5.36 0.95 17.84
N GLY A 247 6.40 0.54 18.57
CA GLY A 247 6.54 0.84 20.00
C GLY A 247 6.73 2.33 20.32
N SER A 248 7.00 3.16 19.29
CA SER A 248 7.16 4.62 19.41
C SER A 248 5.90 5.41 19.08
N LEU A 249 4.82 4.76 18.65
CA LEU A 249 3.52 5.35 18.31
C LEU A 249 2.61 5.34 19.54
#